data_0815caccfeebdde82d822638751a94d2
#
_entry.id   0815caccfeebdde82d822638751a94d2
#
_cell.length_a   1.000
_cell.length_b   1.000
_cell.length_c   1.000
_cell.angle_alpha   90.00
_cell.angle_beta   90.00
_cell.angle_gamma   90.00
#
_symmetry.space_group_name_H-M   'P 1'
#
loop_
_entity.id
_entity.type
_entity.pdbx_description
1 polymer ?
#
loop_
_entity_poly.entity_id
_entity_poly.type
_entity_poly.pdbx_seq_one_letter_code
_entity_poly.pdbx_strand_id
1 'polypeptide(L)'
;MSEEQLRRQLYDSFANRAHVYRLLFEELRAELGEAKAAGLMGRAIYRRGAQQAARYAPFAPADLGALKEAFVGGLPDGGALFAPEVVRCDAGGLEVKFHRCPLKQAWLDVGLPEAEVAALCRVAAEVDRGLFEAAGFRFHADTYRPGSEGCCFLHVRPGPAAG
;
A
#
# COMPACT_ATOMS: atom_id res chain seq x y z
N MET A 1 17.45 -9.68 21.80
CA MET A 1 16.46 -10.14 20.81
C MET A 1 17.20 -10.38 19.50
N SER A 2 17.04 -11.56 18.90
CA SER A 2 17.72 -11.88 17.63
C SER A 2 17.08 -11.14 16.46
N GLU A 3 17.82 -11.00 15.36
CA GLU A 3 17.31 -10.42 14.12
C GLU A 3 16.08 -11.20 13.60
N GLU A 4 16.10 -12.53 13.70
CA GLU A 4 14.97 -13.37 13.32
C GLU A 4 13.72 -13.11 14.17
N GLN A 5 13.90 -12.90 15.48
CA GLN A 5 12.79 -12.54 16.36
C GLN A 5 12.20 -11.17 15.99
N LEU A 6 13.04 -10.19 15.66
CA LEU A 6 12.57 -8.87 15.21
C LEU A 6 11.80 -8.95 13.89
N ARG A 7 12.30 -9.72 12.92
CA ARG A 7 11.59 -9.93 11.66
C ARG A 7 10.23 -10.60 11.88
N ARG A 8 10.16 -11.59 12.74
CA ARG A 8 8.90 -12.26 13.09
C ARG A 8 7.92 -11.27 13.71
N GLN A 9 8.34 -10.48 14.69
CA GLN A 9 7.49 -9.47 15.33
C GLN A 9 7.01 -8.41 14.33
N LEU A 10 7.87 -8.01 13.39
CA LEU A 10 7.50 -7.08 12.33
C LEU A 10 6.42 -7.68 11.43
N TYR A 11 6.61 -8.92 10.97
CA TYR A 11 5.60 -9.63 10.17
C TYR A 11 4.28 -9.78 10.94
N ASP A 12 4.35 -10.19 12.21
CA ASP A 12 3.17 -10.35 13.08
C ASP A 12 2.40 -9.03 13.25
N SER A 13 3.11 -7.90 13.28
CA SER A 13 2.50 -6.57 13.34
C SER A 13 1.70 -6.24 12.06
N PHE A 14 2.24 -6.60 10.89
CA PHE A 14 1.52 -6.46 9.62
C PHE A 14 0.32 -7.42 9.55
N ALA A 15 0.50 -8.67 9.97
CA ALA A 15 -0.57 -9.66 10.00
C ALA A 15 -1.71 -9.23 10.95
N ASN A 16 -1.38 -8.73 12.14
CA ASN A 16 -2.37 -8.18 13.06
C ASN A 16 -3.18 -7.04 12.42
N ARG A 17 -2.51 -6.10 11.75
CA ARG A 17 -3.21 -5.03 11.01
C ARG A 17 -4.12 -5.59 9.92
N ALA A 18 -3.66 -6.59 9.18
CA ALA A 18 -4.46 -7.25 8.15
C ALA A 18 -5.73 -7.87 8.73
N HIS A 19 -5.61 -8.56 9.87
CA HIS A 19 -6.77 -9.18 10.53
C HIS A 19 -7.76 -8.15 11.09
N VAL A 20 -7.26 -7.04 11.65
CA VAL A 20 -8.13 -5.92 12.07
C VAL A 20 -8.87 -5.34 10.87
N TYR A 21 -8.19 -5.12 9.74
CA TYR A 21 -8.84 -4.63 8.51
C TYR A 21 -9.93 -5.60 8.04
N ARG A 22 -9.64 -6.90 8.01
CA ARG A 22 -10.60 -7.92 7.62
C ARG A 22 -11.85 -7.89 8.48
N LEU A 23 -11.68 -7.95 9.79
CA LEU A 23 -12.81 -8.00 10.73
C LEU A 23 -13.65 -6.71 10.67
N LEU A 24 -13.01 -5.54 10.60
CA LEU A 24 -13.72 -4.27 10.42
C LEU A 24 -14.50 -4.24 9.10
N PHE A 25 -13.90 -4.74 8.03
CA PHE A 25 -14.55 -4.79 6.72
C PHE A 25 -15.76 -5.74 6.74
N GLU A 26 -15.64 -6.90 7.38
CA GLU A 26 -16.73 -7.86 7.54
C GLU A 26 -17.92 -7.25 8.29
N GLU A 27 -17.68 -6.61 9.44
CA GLU A 27 -18.71 -5.95 10.23
C GLU A 27 -19.38 -4.78 9.47
N LEU A 28 -18.58 -3.90 8.88
CA LEU A 28 -19.09 -2.78 8.09
C LEU A 28 -19.87 -3.26 6.87
N ARG A 29 -19.42 -4.31 6.21
CA ARG A 29 -20.10 -4.91 5.06
C ARG A 29 -21.46 -5.50 5.45
N ALA A 30 -21.52 -6.19 6.59
CA ALA A 30 -22.76 -6.76 7.10
C ALA A 30 -23.82 -5.68 7.40
N GLU A 31 -23.40 -4.56 7.97
CA GLU A 31 -24.30 -3.46 8.37
C GLU A 31 -24.69 -2.54 7.20
N LEU A 32 -23.73 -2.22 6.32
CA LEU A 32 -23.85 -1.11 5.36
C LEU A 32 -23.79 -1.55 3.90
N GLY A 33 -23.46 -2.80 3.63
CA GLY A 33 -23.13 -3.30 2.31
C GLY A 33 -21.69 -3.00 1.88
N GLU A 34 -21.21 -3.76 0.90
CA GLU A 34 -19.79 -3.76 0.49
C GLU A 34 -19.30 -2.40 0.00
N ALA A 35 -20.06 -1.70 -0.83
CA ALA A 35 -19.64 -0.42 -1.39
C ALA A 35 -19.43 0.66 -0.31
N LYS A 36 -20.32 0.73 0.67
CA LYS A 36 -20.17 1.68 1.78
C LYS A 36 -19.05 1.28 2.72
N ALA A 37 -18.90 0.00 3.02
CA ALA A 37 -17.81 -0.52 3.84
C ALA A 37 -16.45 -0.18 3.23
N ALA A 38 -16.27 -0.49 1.94
CA ALA A 38 -15.06 -0.16 1.20
C ALA A 38 -14.77 1.34 1.17
N GLY A 39 -15.80 2.16 0.95
CA GLY A 39 -15.67 3.62 0.92
C GLY A 39 -15.28 4.21 2.27
N LEU A 40 -15.87 3.75 3.37
CA LEU A 40 -15.56 4.22 4.73
C LEU A 40 -14.12 3.85 5.13
N MET A 41 -13.78 2.58 4.98
CA MET A 41 -12.43 2.11 5.29
C MET A 41 -11.38 2.77 4.38
N GLY A 42 -11.65 2.84 3.07
CA GLY A 42 -10.75 3.47 2.12
C GLY A 42 -10.41 4.92 2.48
N ARG A 43 -11.43 5.72 2.86
CA ARG A 43 -11.19 7.10 3.33
C ARG A 43 -10.36 7.16 4.61
N ALA A 44 -10.60 6.26 5.56
CA ALA A 44 -9.83 6.22 6.80
C ALA A 44 -8.35 5.85 6.51
N ILE A 45 -8.13 4.86 5.66
CA ILE A 45 -6.80 4.39 5.28
C ILE A 45 -6.08 5.45 4.43
N TYR A 46 -6.77 6.11 3.50
CA TYR A 46 -6.26 7.26 2.76
C TYR A 46 -5.75 8.35 3.70
N ARG A 47 -6.57 8.74 4.69
CA ARG A 47 -6.17 9.74 5.69
C ARG A 47 -4.93 9.32 6.46
N ARG A 48 -4.79 8.03 6.77
CA ARG A 48 -3.58 7.52 7.42
C ARG A 48 -2.35 7.67 6.53
N GLY A 49 -2.47 7.40 5.24
CA GLY A 49 -1.42 7.66 4.26
C GLY A 49 -1.06 9.15 4.18
N ALA A 50 -2.07 10.01 4.08
CA ALA A 50 -1.89 11.45 4.00
C ALA A 50 -1.15 12.04 5.22
N GLN A 51 -1.33 11.48 6.42
CA GLN A 51 -0.57 11.88 7.61
C GLN A 51 0.94 11.62 7.50
N GLN A 52 1.36 10.77 6.58
CA GLN A 52 2.78 10.45 6.35
C GLN A 52 3.38 11.24 5.18
N ALA A 53 2.57 11.98 4.45
CA ALA A 53 2.95 12.67 3.22
C ALA A 53 4.08 13.69 3.38
N ALA A 54 4.19 14.34 4.54
CA ALA A 54 5.24 15.32 4.83
C ALA A 54 6.66 14.77 4.59
N ARG A 55 6.84 13.46 4.72
CA ARG A 55 8.13 12.78 4.46
C ARG A 55 8.54 12.87 2.99
N TYR A 56 7.58 12.94 2.07
CA TYR A 56 7.79 12.89 0.63
C TYR A 56 7.46 14.20 -0.09
N ALA A 57 6.78 15.12 0.58
CA ALA A 57 6.44 16.43 0.05
C ALA A 57 7.65 17.25 -0.49
N PRO A 58 8.86 17.16 0.09
CA PRO A 58 10.03 17.86 -0.45
C PRO A 58 10.43 17.44 -1.87
N PHE A 59 9.99 16.29 -2.35
CA PHE A 59 10.31 15.77 -3.69
C PHE A 59 9.27 16.15 -4.75
N ALA A 60 8.11 16.67 -4.31
CA ALA A 60 7.08 17.15 -5.21
C ALA A 60 7.53 18.44 -5.92
N PRO A 61 7.03 18.70 -7.13
CA PRO A 61 6.06 17.88 -7.85
C PRO A 61 6.67 16.78 -8.73
N ALA A 62 8.00 16.74 -8.94
CA ALA A 62 8.56 15.95 -10.03
C ALA A 62 9.92 15.27 -9.74
N ASP A 63 10.49 15.39 -8.54
CA ASP A 63 11.73 14.71 -8.21
C ASP A 63 11.48 13.22 -7.90
N LEU A 64 11.17 12.46 -8.93
CA LEU A 64 10.85 11.03 -8.82
C LEU A 64 12.08 10.18 -8.46
N GLY A 65 13.29 10.67 -8.76
CA GLY A 65 14.54 10.00 -8.38
C GLY A 65 14.72 10.00 -6.87
N ALA A 66 14.66 11.18 -6.25
CA ALA A 66 14.76 11.30 -4.79
C ALA A 66 13.56 10.64 -4.08
N LEU A 67 12.36 10.73 -4.65
CA LEU A 67 11.19 10.03 -4.14
C LEU A 67 11.41 8.51 -4.11
N LYS A 68 11.95 7.93 -5.18
CA LYS A 68 12.28 6.50 -5.27
C LYS A 68 13.24 6.10 -4.15
N GLU A 69 14.33 6.82 -3.97
CA GLU A 69 15.31 6.51 -2.93
C GLU A 69 14.69 6.56 -1.53
N ALA A 70 13.89 7.59 -1.25
CA ALA A 70 13.23 7.74 0.05
C ALA A 70 12.14 6.68 0.29
N PHE A 71 11.32 6.39 -0.72
CA PHE A 71 10.20 5.46 -0.59
C PHE A 71 10.66 4.00 -0.57
N VAL A 72 11.40 3.56 -1.59
CA VAL A 72 11.86 2.17 -1.69
C VAL A 72 12.91 1.87 -0.63
N GLY A 73 13.85 2.79 -0.41
CA GLY A 73 14.87 2.65 0.63
C GLY A 73 14.32 2.72 2.05
N GLY A 74 13.14 3.32 2.26
CA GLY A 74 12.46 3.40 3.53
C GLY A 74 11.53 2.22 3.85
N LEU A 75 11.43 1.23 2.95
CA LEU A 75 10.59 0.05 3.20
C LEU A 75 11.14 -0.80 4.35
N PRO A 76 10.27 -1.34 5.20
CA PRO A 76 10.69 -2.15 6.34
C PRO A 76 11.51 -3.38 5.95
N ASP A 77 12.46 -3.74 6.80
CA ASP A 77 13.36 -4.90 6.60
C ASP A 77 14.10 -4.86 5.25
N GLY A 78 14.59 -3.67 4.86
CA GLY A 78 15.26 -3.49 3.58
C GLY A 78 14.40 -3.84 2.37
N GLY A 79 13.08 -3.80 2.50
CA GLY A 79 12.14 -4.16 1.46
C GLY A 79 11.75 -5.64 1.41
N ALA A 80 12.33 -6.51 2.25
CA ALA A 80 12.11 -7.96 2.18
C ALA A 80 10.63 -8.37 2.30
N LEU A 81 9.83 -7.62 3.08
CA LEU A 81 8.39 -7.89 3.23
C LEU A 81 7.58 -7.63 1.95
N PHE A 82 8.01 -6.71 1.12
CA PHE A 82 7.29 -6.28 -0.08
C PHE A 82 7.96 -6.73 -1.37
N ALA A 83 9.26 -7.07 -1.32
CA ALA A 83 10.08 -7.42 -2.47
C ALA A 83 9.86 -6.43 -3.64
N PRO A 84 10.23 -5.14 -3.46
CA PRO A 84 9.98 -4.12 -4.47
C PRO A 84 10.90 -4.31 -5.68
N GLU A 85 10.34 -4.12 -6.87
CA GLU A 85 11.06 -3.98 -8.13
C GLU A 85 10.76 -2.60 -8.71
N VAL A 86 11.78 -1.80 -8.93
CA VAL A 86 11.63 -0.54 -9.65
C VAL A 86 11.65 -0.84 -11.14
N VAL A 87 10.46 -0.85 -11.75
CA VAL A 87 10.27 -1.15 -13.18
C VAL A 87 10.64 0.06 -14.03
N ARG A 88 10.36 1.26 -13.53
CA ARG A 88 10.64 2.53 -14.21
C ARG A 88 10.92 3.64 -13.21
N CYS A 89 11.90 4.48 -13.51
CA CYS A 89 12.12 5.74 -12.81
C CYS A 89 12.75 6.74 -13.78
N ASP A 90 11.93 7.65 -14.30
CA ASP A 90 12.35 8.73 -15.20
C ASP A 90 11.51 9.99 -14.95
N ALA A 91 11.68 11.04 -15.74
CA ALA A 91 10.93 12.29 -15.60
C ALA A 91 9.41 12.12 -15.77
N GLY A 92 8.96 11.07 -16.45
CA GLY A 92 7.54 10.80 -16.71
C GLY A 92 6.87 9.93 -15.65
N GLY A 93 7.63 9.20 -14.83
CA GLY A 93 7.02 8.31 -13.84
C GLY A 93 8.01 7.48 -13.01
N LEU A 94 7.51 7.10 -11.85
CA LEU A 94 8.08 6.07 -11.00
C LEU A 94 7.09 4.90 -10.95
N GLU A 95 7.55 3.70 -11.32
CA GLU A 95 6.75 2.48 -11.31
C GLU A 95 7.43 1.44 -10.44
N VAL A 96 6.74 0.99 -9.40
CA VAL A 96 7.26 0.03 -8.43
C VAL A 96 6.29 -1.15 -8.33
N LYS A 97 6.78 -2.33 -8.66
CA LYS A 97 6.04 -3.59 -8.46
C LYS A 97 6.39 -4.18 -7.11
N PHE A 98 5.39 -4.47 -6.30
CA PHE A 98 5.53 -5.29 -5.11
C PHE A 98 5.26 -6.76 -5.44
N HIS A 99 6.28 -7.60 -5.32
CA HIS A 99 6.13 -9.04 -5.55
C HIS A 99 5.55 -9.78 -4.32
N ARG A 100 5.57 -9.13 -3.16
CA ARG A 100 4.99 -9.62 -1.90
C ARG A 100 4.18 -8.53 -1.22
N CYS A 101 3.29 -8.94 -0.35
CA CYS A 101 2.58 -8.04 0.56
C CYS A 101 2.22 -8.82 1.82
N PRO A 102 2.70 -8.40 3.00
CA PRO A 102 2.43 -9.11 4.25
C PRO A 102 0.93 -9.11 4.62
N LEU A 103 0.17 -8.08 4.23
CA LEU A 103 -1.27 -8.05 4.46
C LEU A 103 -1.99 -9.10 3.61
N LYS A 104 -1.72 -9.10 2.30
CA LYS A 104 -2.26 -10.09 1.37
C LYS A 104 -1.96 -11.50 1.84
N GLN A 105 -0.71 -11.76 2.22
CA GLN A 105 -0.30 -13.08 2.68
C GLN A 105 -1.08 -13.50 3.94
N ALA A 106 -1.24 -12.61 4.91
CA ALA A 106 -1.99 -12.90 6.13
C ALA A 106 -3.45 -13.28 5.84
N TRP A 107 -4.10 -12.65 4.85
CA TRP A 107 -5.46 -13.00 4.43
C TRP A 107 -5.53 -14.35 3.72
N LEU A 108 -4.55 -14.66 2.88
CA LEU A 108 -4.46 -15.97 2.22
C LEU A 108 -4.20 -17.09 3.24
N ASP A 109 -3.33 -16.86 4.22
CA ASP A 109 -2.94 -17.85 5.23
C ASP A 109 -4.13 -18.27 6.12
N VAL A 110 -5.11 -17.39 6.33
CA VAL A 110 -6.35 -17.76 7.06
C VAL A 110 -7.45 -18.28 6.13
N GLY A 111 -7.13 -18.53 4.86
CA GLY A 111 -8.03 -19.19 3.91
C GLY A 111 -9.13 -18.30 3.32
N LEU A 112 -8.97 -16.97 3.30
CA LEU A 112 -9.93 -16.12 2.61
C LEU A 112 -9.98 -16.46 1.11
N PRO A 113 -11.18 -16.47 0.52
CA PRO A 113 -11.31 -16.56 -0.93
C PRO A 113 -10.55 -15.42 -1.63
N GLU A 114 -9.90 -15.72 -2.75
CA GLU A 114 -9.09 -14.74 -3.49
C GLU A 114 -9.87 -13.47 -3.87
N ALA A 115 -11.16 -13.57 -4.16
CA ALA A 115 -12.01 -12.43 -4.45
C ALA A 115 -12.15 -11.48 -3.25
N GLU A 116 -12.23 -12.03 -2.03
CA GLU A 116 -12.26 -11.22 -0.80
C GLU A 116 -10.89 -10.61 -0.51
N VAL A 117 -9.82 -11.36 -0.71
CA VAL A 117 -8.45 -10.82 -0.63
C VAL A 117 -8.27 -9.66 -1.60
N ALA A 118 -8.75 -9.78 -2.84
CA ALA A 118 -8.68 -8.70 -3.82
C ALA A 118 -9.47 -7.45 -3.38
N ALA A 119 -10.66 -7.63 -2.77
CA ALA A 119 -11.43 -6.52 -2.23
C ALA A 119 -10.67 -5.79 -1.10
N LEU A 120 -10.09 -6.54 -0.17
CA LEU A 120 -9.28 -5.97 0.92
C LEU A 120 -8.00 -5.30 0.40
N CYS A 121 -7.35 -5.85 -0.61
CA CYS A 121 -6.19 -5.23 -1.25
C CYS A 121 -6.53 -3.86 -1.86
N ARG A 122 -7.69 -3.73 -2.52
CA ARG A 122 -8.15 -2.42 -3.05
C ARG A 122 -8.33 -1.38 -1.95
N VAL A 123 -8.93 -1.78 -0.84
CA VAL A 123 -9.14 -0.89 0.32
C VAL A 123 -7.80 -0.53 0.98
N ALA A 124 -6.93 -1.50 1.18
CA ALA A 124 -5.62 -1.28 1.81
C ALA A 124 -4.69 -0.38 0.97
N ALA A 125 -4.78 -0.44 -0.35
CA ALA A 125 -3.97 0.38 -1.27
C ALA A 125 -4.28 1.89 -1.17
N GLU A 126 -5.38 2.27 -0.53
CA GLU A 126 -5.68 3.69 -0.30
C GLU A 126 -4.65 4.38 0.62
N VAL A 127 -3.84 3.63 1.37
CA VAL A 127 -2.72 4.21 2.13
C VAL A 127 -1.68 4.84 1.21
N ASP A 128 -1.33 4.16 0.13
CA ASP A 128 -0.36 4.68 -0.84
C ASP A 128 -0.93 5.85 -1.64
N ARG A 129 -2.21 5.78 -2.00
CA ARG A 129 -2.90 6.90 -2.63
C ARG A 129 -2.84 8.15 -1.75
N GLY A 130 -3.23 8.03 -0.49
CA GLY A 130 -3.18 9.14 0.46
C GLY A 130 -1.77 9.70 0.64
N LEU A 131 -0.79 8.81 0.71
CA LEU A 131 0.62 9.18 0.86
C LEU A 131 1.12 10.04 -0.31
N PHE A 132 0.98 9.54 -1.54
CA PHE A 132 1.53 10.20 -2.72
C PHE A 132 0.72 11.42 -3.16
N GLU A 133 -0.61 11.36 -3.13
CA GLU A 133 -1.45 12.49 -3.51
C GLU A 133 -1.31 13.67 -2.54
N ALA A 134 -1.31 13.41 -1.22
CA ALA A 134 -1.10 14.46 -0.23
C ALA A 134 0.33 15.02 -0.24
N ALA A 135 1.32 14.24 -0.70
CA ALA A 135 2.69 14.73 -0.92
C ALA A 135 2.81 15.62 -2.17
N GLY A 136 1.83 15.63 -3.07
CA GLY A 136 1.83 16.49 -4.26
C GLY A 136 2.10 15.77 -5.59
N PHE A 137 1.97 14.45 -5.61
CA PHE A 137 2.09 13.62 -6.82
C PHE A 137 0.72 13.15 -7.33
N ARG A 138 0.68 12.61 -8.54
CA ARG A 138 -0.45 11.83 -9.04
C ARG A 138 -0.16 10.35 -8.81
N PHE A 139 -1.19 9.59 -8.45
CA PHE A 139 -1.01 8.19 -8.08
C PHE A 139 -2.10 7.29 -8.66
N HIS A 140 -1.68 6.09 -9.07
CA HIS A 140 -2.55 4.98 -9.40
C HIS A 140 -1.89 3.67 -8.92
N ALA A 141 -2.69 2.69 -8.52
CA ALA A 141 -2.23 1.35 -8.22
C ALA A 141 -3.09 0.31 -8.93
N ASP A 142 -2.43 -0.65 -9.59
CA ASP A 142 -3.04 -1.91 -9.96
C ASP A 142 -2.88 -2.86 -8.77
N THR A 143 -4.00 -3.19 -8.13
CA THR A 143 -3.99 -4.06 -6.94
C THR A 143 -4.13 -5.53 -7.33
N TYR A 144 -3.94 -6.42 -6.36
CA TYR A 144 -4.07 -7.85 -6.55
C TYR A 144 -5.40 -8.25 -7.22
N ARG A 145 -5.32 -9.18 -8.16
CA ARG A 145 -6.46 -9.84 -8.80
C ARG A 145 -6.34 -11.35 -8.62
N PRO A 146 -7.45 -12.08 -8.45
CA PRO A 146 -7.42 -13.54 -8.38
C PRO A 146 -6.64 -14.15 -9.54
N GLY A 147 -5.74 -15.09 -9.23
CA GLY A 147 -4.89 -15.76 -10.21
C GLY A 147 -3.67 -14.96 -10.66
N SER A 148 -3.48 -13.70 -10.21
CA SER A 148 -2.28 -12.92 -10.53
C SER A 148 -1.15 -13.17 -9.53
N GLU A 149 0.08 -13.01 -10.00
CA GLU A 149 1.27 -13.07 -9.15
C GLU A 149 1.57 -11.71 -8.49
N GLY A 150 2.21 -11.76 -7.34
CA GLY A 150 2.62 -10.58 -6.60
C GLY A 150 1.45 -9.86 -5.93
N CYS A 151 1.59 -8.55 -5.78
CA CYS A 151 0.57 -7.70 -5.17
C CYS A 151 0.36 -6.44 -6.00
N CYS A 152 0.63 -5.27 -5.40
CA CYS A 152 0.36 -3.99 -6.03
C CYS A 152 1.44 -3.61 -7.05
N PHE A 153 1.01 -2.95 -8.11
CA PHE A 153 1.87 -2.23 -9.02
C PHE A 153 1.56 -0.74 -8.88
N LEU A 154 2.51 0.00 -8.35
CA LEU A 154 2.37 1.40 -8.01
C LEU A 154 2.85 2.28 -9.16
N HIS A 155 2.05 3.27 -9.55
CA HIS A 155 2.34 4.23 -10.59
C HIS A 155 2.29 5.64 -10.01
N VAL A 156 3.44 6.27 -9.84
CA VAL A 156 3.55 7.66 -9.39
C VAL A 156 3.93 8.53 -10.58
N ARG A 157 3.23 9.63 -10.75
CA ARG A 157 3.48 10.60 -11.83
C ARG A 157 3.73 11.98 -11.23
N PRO A 158 4.44 12.86 -11.95
CA PRO A 158 4.57 14.24 -11.52
C PRO A 158 3.22 14.85 -11.17
N GLY A 159 3.19 15.58 -10.08
CA GLY A 159 2.04 16.37 -9.67
C GLY A 159 1.84 17.61 -10.55
N PRO A 160 0.77 18.37 -10.31
CA PRO A 160 0.61 19.67 -10.94
C PRO A 160 1.75 20.59 -10.53
N ALA A 161 2.23 21.43 -11.46
CA ALA A 161 3.19 22.46 -11.13
C ALA A 161 2.61 23.37 -10.04
N ALA A 162 3.45 23.79 -9.08
CA ALA A 162 3.06 24.80 -8.12
C ALA A 162 2.72 26.10 -8.87
N GLY A 163 1.47 26.56 -8.73
CA GLY A 163 1.01 27.82 -9.31
C GLY A 163 1.60 29.00 -8.58
#